data_1a68b27b2e518bb63130e5329adf596c
#
_entry.id   1a68b27b2e518bb63130e5329adf596c
#
_cell.length_a   1.000
_cell.length_b   1.000
_cell.length_c   1.000
_cell.angle_alpha   90.00
_cell.angle_beta   90.00
_cell.angle_gamma   90.00
#
_symmetry.space_group_name_H-M   'P 1'
#
loop_
_entity.id
_entity.type
_entity.pdbx_description
1 polymer ?
#
loop_
_entity_poly.entity_id
_entity_poly.type
_entity_poly.pdbx_seq_one_letter_code
_entity_poly.pdbx_strand_id
1 'polypeptide(L)'
;LAKPLTEYEFGKHIADLASKNKLYTTYIGLGWYNTITPAVIQRNVFENPVWYTSYTPYQTEVSQGRLEALMNFQTAVCDLTAMPLANCSLLDEATAAAEAVTMMYALRSRAQQKAGANIVFVDENIFPQTLAVMTTRAIPQGIELRTGKYKEFEPSPEIFACILQYPNSSGNVEDYADFTKKAHEADCKVAVAA
;
A
#
# COMPACT_ATOMS: atom_id res chain seq x y z
N LEU A 1 6.09 -26.59 -32.84
CA LEU A 1 6.02 -25.16 -32.53
C LEU A 1 5.54 -24.39 -33.75
N ALA A 2 4.67 -23.39 -33.55
CA ALA A 2 4.23 -22.51 -34.63
C ALA A 2 5.42 -21.71 -35.17
N LYS A 3 5.36 -21.31 -36.45
CA LYS A 3 6.38 -20.46 -37.05
C LYS A 3 6.41 -19.10 -36.30
N PRO A 4 7.59 -18.60 -35.92
CA PRO A 4 7.68 -17.30 -35.27
C PRO A 4 7.23 -16.19 -36.25
N LEU A 5 6.58 -15.17 -35.70
CA LEU A 5 6.21 -13.97 -36.43
C LEU A 5 7.43 -13.08 -36.61
N THR A 6 7.49 -12.34 -37.68
CA THR A 6 8.41 -11.21 -37.83
C THR A 6 7.97 -10.08 -36.91
N GLU A 7 8.88 -9.14 -36.60
CA GLU A 7 8.56 -7.97 -35.76
C GLU A 7 7.36 -7.18 -36.30
N TYR A 8 7.30 -6.99 -37.60
CA TYR A 8 6.18 -6.30 -38.27
C TYR A 8 4.85 -7.06 -38.11
N GLU A 9 4.86 -8.36 -38.35
CA GLU A 9 3.67 -9.22 -38.17
C GLU A 9 3.23 -9.26 -36.71
N PHE A 10 4.17 -9.34 -35.77
CA PHE A 10 3.90 -9.31 -34.34
C PHE A 10 3.28 -7.95 -33.92
N GLY A 11 3.84 -6.83 -34.40
CA GLY A 11 3.28 -5.51 -34.12
C GLY A 11 1.82 -5.38 -34.58
N LYS A 12 1.50 -5.89 -35.78
CA LYS A 12 0.11 -5.95 -36.28
C LYS A 12 -0.77 -6.83 -35.39
N HIS A 13 -0.29 -8.01 -35.07
CA HIS A 13 -1.03 -8.95 -34.21
C HIS A 13 -1.37 -8.35 -32.85
N ILE A 14 -0.42 -7.67 -32.20
CA ILE A 14 -0.66 -7.00 -30.92
C ILE A 14 -1.64 -5.83 -31.06
N ALA A 15 -1.54 -5.03 -32.12
CA ALA A 15 -2.50 -3.97 -32.41
C ALA A 15 -3.92 -4.52 -32.60
N ASP A 16 -4.06 -5.62 -33.34
CA ASP A 16 -5.35 -6.30 -33.55
C ASP A 16 -5.93 -6.87 -32.22
N LEU A 17 -5.07 -7.39 -31.35
CA LEU A 17 -5.50 -7.82 -30.01
C LEU A 17 -5.96 -6.64 -29.16
N ALA A 18 -5.17 -5.56 -29.14
CA ALA A 18 -5.48 -4.35 -28.39
C ALA A 18 -6.80 -3.70 -28.85
N SER A 19 -7.08 -3.71 -30.17
CA SER A 19 -8.31 -3.15 -30.74
C SER A 19 -9.59 -3.83 -30.28
N LYS A 20 -9.51 -5.05 -29.74
CA LYS A 20 -10.66 -5.78 -29.18
C LYS A 20 -11.10 -5.25 -27.81
N ASN A 21 -10.25 -4.47 -27.14
CA ASN A 21 -10.62 -3.80 -25.89
C ASN A 21 -11.62 -2.69 -26.18
N LYS A 22 -12.64 -2.60 -25.33
CA LYS A 22 -13.63 -1.53 -25.37
C LYS A 22 -13.29 -0.50 -24.33
N LEU A 23 -13.01 0.73 -24.78
CA LEU A 23 -12.74 1.84 -23.87
C LEU A 23 -14.07 2.51 -23.50
N TYR A 24 -14.37 2.51 -22.21
CA TYR A 24 -15.53 3.17 -21.63
C TYR A 24 -15.09 4.24 -20.63
N THR A 25 -15.93 5.25 -20.44
CA THR A 25 -15.78 6.14 -19.28
C THR A 25 -16.20 5.37 -18.03
N THR A 26 -15.27 5.24 -17.11
CA THR A 26 -15.48 4.43 -15.89
C THR A 26 -16.05 5.30 -14.78
N TYR A 27 -17.20 4.86 -14.20
CA TYR A 27 -17.88 5.51 -13.06
C TYR A 27 -18.02 4.59 -11.85
N ILE A 28 -17.42 3.40 -11.88
CA ILE A 28 -17.47 2.42 -10.82
C ILE A 28 -16.09 2.17 -10.24
N GLY A 29 -16.03 1.75 -8.99
CA GLY A 29 -14.79 1.40 -8.29
C GLY A 29 -14.60 2.22 -7.01
N LEU A 30 -13.65 1.78 -6.17
CA LEU A 30 -13.28 2.40 -4.90
C LEU A 30 -11.80 2.83 -4.93
N GLY A 31 -11.38 3.54 -5.94
CA GLY A 31 -10.01 3.90 -6.22
C GLY A 31 -9.56 3.34 -7.56
N TRP A 32 -8.26 3.44 -7.88
CA TRP A 32 -7.65 2.95 -9.13
C TRP A 32 -8.23 3.62 -10.38
N TYR A 33 -8.51 4.90 -10.29
CA TYR A 33 -9.03 5.69 -11.40
C TYR A 33 -7.95 5.96 -12.44
N ASN A 34 -8.38 6.11 -13.71
CA ASN A 34 -7.49 6.46 -14.79
C ASN A 34 -6.78 7.79 -14.49
N THR A 35 -5.49 7.83 -14.79
CA THR A 35 -4.66 9.02 -14.67
C THR A 35 -4.22 9.51 -16.03
N ILE A 36 -3.82 10.79 -16.11
CA ILE A 36 -3.22 11.38 -17.30
C ILE A 36 -1.71 11.33 -17.12
N THR A 37 -1.03 10.51 -17.94
CA THR A 37 0.43 10.45 -17.93
C THR A 37 1.00 11.65 -18.69
N PRO A 38 1.79 12.53 -18.06
CA PRO A 38 2.48 13.61 -18.78
C PRO A 38 3.41 13.04 -19.85
N ALA A 39 3.41 13.66 -21.04
CA ALA A 39 4.20 13.18 -22.19
C ALA A 39 5.71 13.12 -21.88
N VAL A 40 6.21 14.01 -21.04
CA VAL A 40 7.62 14.01 -20.60
C VAL A 40 7.95 12.77 -19.75
N ILE A 41 7.04 12.32 -18.89
CA ILE A 41 7.22 11.10 -18.10
C ILE A 41 7.16 9.88 -19.00
N GLN A 42 6.19 9.81 -19.89
CA GLN A 42 6.10 8.74 -20.87
C GLN A 42 7.40 8.56 -21.63
N ARG A 43 7.89 9.64 -22.26
CA ARG A 43 9.12 9.61 -23.05
C ARG A 43 10.37 9.28 -22.23
N ASN A 44 10.54 9.94 -21.08
CA ASN A 44 11.81 9.87 -20.34
C ASN A 44 11.88 8.70 -19.36
N VAL A 45 10.76 8.11 -19.00
CA VAL A 45 10.70 6.99 -18.05
C VAL A 45 10.18 5.73 -18.73
N PHE A 46 8.97 5.72 -19.24
CA PHE A 46 8.36 4.49 -19.76
C PHE A 46 8.97 4.02 -21.08
N GLU A 47 9.39 4.92 -21.95
CA GLU A 47 10.02 4.59 -23.23
C GLU A 47 11.55 4.47 -23.13
N ASN A 48 12.13 4.79 -21.98
CA ASN A 48 13.57 4.76 -21.79
C ASN A 48 14.04 3.38 -21.31
N PRO A 49 14.86 2.66 -22.11
CA PRO A 49 15.31 1.32 -21.78
C PRO A 49 16.13 1.22 -20.49
N VAL A 50 16.74 2.31 -20.02
CA VAL A 50 17.44 2.36 -18.73
C VAL A 50 16.52 1.99 -17.58
N TRP A 51 15.23 2.31 -17.66
CA TRP A 51 14.27 2.03 -16.60
C TRP A 51 13.61 0.66 -16.72
N TYR A 52 13.23 0.22 -17.92
CA TYR A 52 12.47 -1.03 -18.06
C TYR A 52 13.34 -2.28 -18.29
N THR A 53 14.64 -2.14 -18.56
CA THR A 53 15.57 -3.28 -18.72
C THR A 53 16.41 -3.55 -17.47
N SER A 54 16.20 -2.83 -16.40
CA SER A 54 17.03 -2.92 -15.21
C SER A 54 16.88 -4.25 -14.49
N TYR A 55 17.98 -4.71 -13.97
CA TYR A 55 18.05 -5.84 -13.07
C TYR A 55 17.43 -5.51 -11.70
N THR A 56 17.02 -6.52 -10.95
CA THR A 56 16.53 -6.33 -9.57
C THR A 56 17.63 -5.66 -8.72
N PRO A 57 17.34 -4.59 -7.95
CA PRO A 57 18.34 -3.72 -7.35
C PRO A 57 19.00 -4.27 -6.07
N TYR A 58 19.19 -5.57 -5.95
CA TYR A 58 19.98 -6.16 -4.86
C TYR A 58 21.49 -6.25 -5.16
N GLN A 59 21.90 -5.91 -6.39
CA GLN A 59 23.29 -5.72 -6.77
C GLN A 59 23.54 -4.26 -7.09
N THR A 60 24.21 -3.55 -6.20
CA THR A 60 24.44 -2.11 -6.30
C THR A 60 25.24 -1.72 -7.53
N GLU A 61 26.20 -2.55 -7.94
CA GLU A 61 27.07 -2.31 -9.08
C GLU A 61 26.30 -2.20 -10.41
N VAL A 62 25.17 -2.92 -10.52
CA VAL A 62 24.34 -2.97 -11.73
C VAL A 62 23.19 -1.99 -11.67
N SER A 63 22.80 -1.53 -10.48
CA SER A 63 21.54 -0.83 -10.24
C SER A 63 21.70 0.54 -9.56
N GLN A 64 22.84 1.20 -9.69
CA GLN A 64 23.16 2.45 -8.98
C GLN A 64 22.11 3.55 -9.21
N GLY A 65 21.74 3.84 -10.47
CA GLY A 65 20.75 4.85 -10.79
C GLY A 65 19.34 4.51 -10.27
N ARG A 66 18.99 3.23 -10.24
CA ARG A 66 17.72 2.79 -9.66
C ARG A 66 17.71 2.95 -8.14
N LEU A 67 18.79 2.65 -7.46
CA LEU A 67 18.92 2.86 -6.02
C LEU A 67 18.83 4.34 -5.67
N GLU A 68 19.44 5.22 -6.46
CA GLU A 68 19.29 6.68 -6.32
C GLU A 68 17.83 7.11 -6.46
N ALA A 69 17.11 6.58 -7.45
CA ALA A 69 15.69 6.86 -7.64
C ALA A 69 14.83 6.39 -6.45
N LEU A 70 15.13 5.23 -5.87
CA LEU A 70 14.46 4.73 -4.68
C LEU A 70 14.72 5.60 -3.45
N MET A 71 15.94 6.11 -3.27
CA MET A 71 16.27 7.05 -2.20
C MET A 71 15.53 8.38 -2.37
N ASN A 72 15.45 8.90 -3.59
CA ASN A 72 14.67 10.10 -3.88
C ASN A 72 13.19 9.89 -3.59
N PHE A 73 12.64 8.73 -3.91
CA PHE A 73 11.26 8.37 -3.57
C PHE A 73 11.04 8.38 -2.05
N GLN A 74 11.92 7.74 -1.28
CA GLN A 74 11.84 7.73 0.18
C GLN A 74 11.85 9.14 0.77
N THR A 75 12.73 10.01 0.26
CA THR A 75 12.80 11.41 0.67
C THR A 75 11.50 12.15 0.36
N ALA A 76 10.97 11.99 -0.86
CA ALA A 76 9.73 12.62 -1.26
C ALA A 76 8.53 12.17 -0.40
N VAL A 77 8.45 10.89 -0.05
CA VAL A 77 7.40 10.36 0.83
C VAL A 77 7.52 10.94 2.23
N CYS A 78 8.74 11.04 2.78
CA CYS A 78 8.96 11.70 4.08
C CYS A 78 8.50 13.16 4.07
N ASP A 79 8.86 13.90 3.03
CA ASP A 79 8.49 15.31 2.90
C ASP A 79 6.97 15.52 2.75
N LEU A 80 6.30 14.64 2.01
CA LEU A 80 4.84 14.70 1.81
C LEU A 80 4.04 14.32 3.05
N THR A 81 4.53 13.37 3.83
CA THR A 81 3.81 12.80 4.99
C THR A 81 4.26 13.37 6.33
N ALA A 82 5.33 14.14 6.36
CA ALA A 82 6.03 14.59 7.57
C ALA A 82 6.50 13.43 8.48
N MET A 83 6.61 12.22 7.94
CA MET A 83 7.14 11.07 8.67
C MET A 83 8.67 11.09 8.65
N PRO A 84 9.35 10.70 9.75
CA PRO A 84 10.81 10.79 9.85
C PRO A 84 11.54 9.74 9.00
N LEU A 85 10.85 8.71 8.56
CA LEU A 85 11.43 7.61 7.79
C LEU A 85 10.39 7.01 6.85
N ALA A 86 10.81 6.64 5.65
CA ALA A 86 10.04 5.84 4.70
C ALA A 86 10.89 4.66 4.20
N ASN A 87 10.23 3.57 3.84
CA ASN A 87 10.83 2.51 3.03
C ASN A 87 10.74 2.85 1.53
N CYS A 88 11.19 1.96 0.65
CA CYS A 88 11.09 2.19 -0.79
C CYS A 88 9.64 2.16 -1.27
N SER A 89 9.04 1.02 -1.34
CA SER A 89 7.61 0.82 -1.59
C SER A 89 7.27 -0.65 -1.38
N LEU A 90 5.99 -0.92 -1.21
CA LEU A 90 5.45 -2.28 -1.20
C LEU A 90 4.65 -2.53 -2.48
N LEU A 91 4.09 -3.73 -2.64
CA LEU A 91 3.40 -4.12 -3.86
C LEU A 91 2.20 -3.20 -4.17
N ASP A 92 1.37 -2.95 -3.16
CA ASP A 92 0.19 -2.10 -3.23
C ASP A 92 -0.21 -1.58 -1.84
N GLU A 93 -1.24 -0.73 -1.79
CA GLU A 93 -1.74 -0.13 -0.55
C GLU A 93 -2.26 -1.16 0.46
N ALA A 94 -3.00 -2.15 -0.01
CA ALA A 94 -3.58 -3.18 0.85
C ALA A 94 -2.49 -4.07 1.47
N THR A 95 -1.46 -4.41 0.67
CA THR A 95 -0.27 -5.12 1.15
C THR A 95 0.50 -4.27 2.16
N ALA A 96 0.64 -2.97 1.92
CA ALA A 96 1.31 -2.06 2.84
C ALA A 96 0.61 -2.04 4.21
N ALA A 97 -0.73 -1.95 4.23
CA ALA A 97 -1.50 -2.03 5.46
C ALA A 97 -1.32 -3.38 6.18
N ALA A 98 -1.32 -4.50 5.45
CA ALA A 98 -1.09 -5.82 6.02
C ALA A 98 0.33 -6.00 6.57
N GLU A 99 1.34 -5.45 5.90
CA GLU A 99 2.73 -5.43 6.41
C GLU A 99 2.86 -4.56 7.66
N ALA A 100 2.16 -3.42 7.73
CA ALA A 100 2.10 -2.60 8.92
C ALA A 100 1.52 -3.37 10.11
N VAL A 101 0.45 -4.15 9.92
CA VAL A 101 -0.10 -5.04 10.96
C VAL A 101 0.95 -6.04 11.44
N THR A 102 1.63 -6.73 10.52
CA THR A 102 2.68 -7.71 10.86
C THR A 102 3.84 -7.06 11.61
N MET A 103 4.27 -5.89 11.17
CA MET A 103 5.35 -5.13 11.83
C MET A 103 4.94 -4.70 13.24
N MET A 104 3.74 -4.15 13.43
CA MET A 104 3.25 -3.74 14.74
C MET A 104 3.07 -4.93 15.68
N TYR A 105 2.68 -6.10 15.14
CA TYR A 105 2.60 -7.33 15.92
C TYR A 105 3.97 -7.79 16.42
N ALA A 106 4.99 -7.73 15.58
CA ALA A 106 6.36 -8.04 15.96
C ALA A 106 6.93 -7.05 16.98
N LEU A 107 6.52 -5.78 16.91
CA LEU A 107 6.97 -4.70 17.80
C LEU A 107 6.12 -4.53 19.05
N ARG A 108 5.30 -5.52 19.43
CA ARG A 108 4.54 -5.47 20.69
C ARG A 108 5.47 -5.34 21.88
N SER A 109 5.08 -4.52 22.85
CA SER A 109 5.78 -4.39 24.12
C SER A 109 5.80 -5.73 24.88
N ARG A 110 6.71 -5.87 25.84
CA ARG A 110 6.74 -7.05 26.70
C ARG A 110 5.45 -7.24 27.47
N ALA A 111 4.78 -6.15 27.85
CA ALA A 111 3.49 -6.19 28.53
C ALA A 111 2.40 -6.74 27.62
N GLN A 112 2.31 -6.26 26.38
CA GLN A 112 1.38 -6.74 25.36
C GLN A 112 1.59 -8.22 25.03
N GLN A 113 2.86 -8.64 24.86
CA GLN A 113 3.18 -10.06 24.63
C GLN A 113 2.75 -10.95 25.80
N LYS A 114 2.95 -10.50 27.03
CA LYS A 114 2.57 -11.21 28.26
C LYS A 114 1.05 -11.29 28.42
N ALA A 115 0.34 -10.25 27.97
CA ALA A 115 -1.13 -10.20 27.98
C ALA A 115 -1.75 -11.02 26.83
N GLY A 116 -0.94 -11.53 25.89
CA GLY A 116 -1.43 -12.23 24.70
C GLY A 116 -2.11 -11.32 23.70
N ALA A 117 -1.77 -10.02 23.67
CA ALA A 117 -2.39 -9.05 22.77
C ALA A 117 -2.23 -9.49 21.30
N ASN A 118 -3.33 -9.79 20.65
CA ASN A 118 -3.38 -10.26 19.27
C ASN A 118 -4.49 -9.60 18.44
N ILE A 119 -5.10 -8.53 18.95
CA ILE A 119 -6.19 -7.84 18.28
C ILE A 119 -5.68 -6.55 17.67
N VAL A 120 -6.07 -6.31 16.41
CA VAL A 120 -5.95 -5.03 15.73
C VAL A 120 -7.34 -4.42 15.59
N PHE A 121 -7.53 -3.22 16.10
CA PHE A 121 -8.71 -2.43 15.79
C PHE A 121 -8.60 -1.85 14.40
N VAL A 122 -9.65 -1.98 13.60
CA VAL A 122 -9.72 -1.46 12.23
C VAL A 122 -10.96 -0.58 12.10
N ASP A 123 -10.80 0.66 11.61
CA ASP A 123 -11.95 1.51 11.36
C ASP A 123 -12.88 0.89 10.31
N GLU A 124 -14.20 0.93 10.56
CA GLU A 124 -15.20 0.36 9.66
C GLU A 124 -15.21 0.99 8.26
N ASN A 125 -14.68 2.21 8.13
CA ASN A 125 -14.58 2.94 6.87
C ASN A 125 -13.28 2.68 6.09
N ILE A 126 -12.54 1.62 6.44
CA ILE A 126 -11.41 1.16 5.62
C ILE A 126 -11.91 0.63 4.27
N PHE A 127 -11.06 0.68 3.24
CA PHE A 127 -11.43 0.08 1.96
C PHE A 127 -11.60 -1.44 2.08
N PRO A 128 -12.68 -2.01 1.51
CA PRO A 128 -12.98 -3.43 1.68
C PRO A 128 -11.89 -4.34 1.11
N GLN A 129 -11.21 -3.96 0.03
CA GLN A 129 -10.07 -4.70 -0.52
C GLN A 129 -8.89 -4.70 0.45
N THR A 130 -8.61 -3.59 1.13
CA THR A 130 -7.54 -3.49 2.14
C THR A 130 -7.85 -4.39 3.33
N LEU A 131 -9.09 -4.37 3.82
CA LEU A 131 -9.54 -5.25 4.89
C LEU A 131 -9.39 -6.74 4.52
N ALA A 132 -9.77 -7.11 3.28
CA ALA A 132 -9.67 -8.48 2.81
C ALA A 132 -8.22 -8.99 2.78
N VAL A 133 -7.27 -8.19 2.30
CA VAL A 133 -5.84 -8.55 2.28
C VAL A 133 -5.28 -8.65 3.70
N MET A 134 -5.57 -7.67 4.56
CA MET A 134 -5.16 -7.71 5.97
C MET A 134 -5.69 -8.98 6.66
N THR A 135 -6.97 -9.31 6.45
CA THR A 135 -7.60 -10.52 7.03
C THR A 135 -6.88 -11.78 6.59
N THR A 136 -6.62 -11.90 5.28
CA THR A 136 -5.93 -13.06 4.72
C THR A 136 -4.54 -13.27 5.33
N ARG A 137 -3.82 -12.18 5.59
CA ARG A 137 -2.46 -12.23 6.15
C ARG A 137 -2.43 -12.33 7.68
N ALA A 138 -3.46 -11.86 8.36
CA ALA A 138 -3.59 -11.90 9.82
C ALA A 138 -3.92 -13.31 10.35
N ILE A 139 -4.82 -14.01 9.68
CA ILE A 139 -5.31 -15.34 10.11
C ILE A 139 -4.18 -16.34 10.39
N PRO A 140 -3.20 -16.57 9.50
CA PRO A 140 -2.13 -17.53 9.78
C PRO A 140 -1.23 -17.16 10.96
N GLN A 141 -1.23 -15.89 11.36
CA GLN A 141 -0.45 -15.35 12.48
C GLN A 141 -1.24 -15.36 13.80
N GLY A 142 -2.50 -15.80 13.80
CA GLY A 142 -3.38 -15.75 14.96
C GLY A 142 -3.77 -14.33 15.37
N ILE A 143 -3.73 -13.38 14.43
CA ILE A 143 -4.13 -12.00 14.67
C ILE A 143 -5.62 -11.85 14.34
N GLU A 144 -6.39 -11.28 15.27
CA GLU A 144 -7.79 -10.92 15.10
C GLU A 144 -7.90 -9.48 14.59
N LEU A 145 -8.68 -9.26 13.54
CA LEU A 145 -9.08 -7.93 13.10
C LEU A 145 -10.48 -7.62 13.64
N ARG A 146 -10.58 -6.61 14.49
CA ARG A 146 -11.84 -6.16 15.08
C ARG A 146 -12.24 -4.82 14.45
N THR A 147 -13.29 -4.84 13.63
CA THR A 147 -13.79 -3.63 12.96
C THR A 147 -14.78 -2.89 13.85
N GLY A 148 -14.75 -1.55 13.78
CA GLY A 148 -15.67 -0.69 14.52
C GLY A 148 -15.48 0.78 14.15
N LYS A 149 -16.31 1.65 14.72
CA LYS A 149 -16.19 3.09 14.52
C LYS A 149 -15.04 3.64 15.36
N TYR A 150 -14.10 4.36 14.74
CA TYR A 150 -12.98 4.93 15.47
C TYR A 150 -13.41 5.86 16.62
N LYS A 151 -14.55 6.56 16.48
CA LYS A 151 -15.10 7.44 17.52
C LYS A 151 -15.59 6.70 18.76
N GLU A 152 -15.91 5.41 18.62
CA GLU A 152 -16.37 4.51 19.70
C GLU A 152 -15.25 3.60 20.20
N PHE A 153 -14.00 3.80 19.75
CA PHE A 153 -12.87 2.99 20.14
C PHE A 153 -12.57 3.10 21.62
N GLU A 154 -12.54 1.96 22.29
CA GLU A 154 -12.06 1.83 23.66
C GLU A 154 -10.83 0.90 23.70
N PRO A 155 -9.70 1.41 24.21
CA PRO A 155 -8.51 0.60 24.38
C PRO A 155 -8.73 -0.59 25.31
N SER A 156 -8.11 -1.73 24.96
CA SER A 156 -8.05 -2.88 25.86
C SER A 156 -6.65 -3.51 25.82
N PRO A 157 -6.23 -4.25 26.85
CA PRO A 157 -4.91 -4.90 26.88
C PRO A 157 -4.68 -5.90 25.74
N GLU A 158 -5.73 -6.36 25.08
CA GLU A 158 -5.67 -7.31 23.97
C GLU A 158 -5.40 -6.64 22.64
N ILE A 159 -5.63 -5.30 22.54
CA ILE A 159 -5.45 -4.52 21.32
C ILE A 159 -4.03 -3.95 21.29
N PHE A 160 -3.24 -4.34 20.29
CA PHE A 160 -1.86 -3.85 20.16
C PHE A 160 -1.70 -2.74 19.12
N ALA A 161 -2.66 -2.60 18.22
CA ALA A 161 -2.58 -1.65 17.12
C ALA A 161 -3.95 -1.24 16.58
N CYS A 162 -3.99 -0.12 15.89
CA CYS A 162 -5.15 0.43 15.20
C CYS A 162 -4.81 0.75 13.76
N ILE A 163 -5.75 0.51 12.85
CA ILE A 163 -5.65 0.87 11.42
C ILE A 163 -6.80 1.83 11.08
N LEU A 164 -6.46 2.95 10.47
CA LEU A 164 -7.40 3.96 9.99
C LEU A 164 -7.21 4.16 8.49
N GLN A 165 -8.21 4.73 7.80
CA GLN A 165 -8.16 5.07 6.38
C GLN A 165 -8.33 6.57 6.18
N TYR A 166 -7.47 7.18 5.33
CA TYR A 166 -7.48 8.61 5.06
C TYR A 166 -7.14 8.93 3.59
N PRO A 167 -8.05 9.55 2.80
CA PRO A 167 -9.47 9.66 3.10
C PRO A 167 -10.14 8.29 3.31
N ASN A 168 -11.26 8.25 4.03
CA ASN A 168 -11.95 6.99 4.27
C ASN A 168 -12.81 6.54 3.06
N SER A 169 -13.42 5.36 3.13
CA SER A 169 -14.23 4.79 2.03
C SER A 169 -15.45 5.64 1.63
N SER A 170 -15.87 6.55 2.50
CA SER A 170 -16.93 7.54 2.20
C SER A 170 -16.40 8.86 1.65
N GLY A 171 -15.08 8.98 1.46
CA GLY A 171 -14.42 10.19 0.97
C GLY A 171 -14.23 11.28 2.04
N ASN A 172 -14.47 10.97 3.31
CA ASN A 172 -14.29 11.93 4.39
C ASN A 172 -12.79 12.04 4.77
N VAL A 173 -12.40 13.27 5.06
CA VAL A 173 -11.08 13.64 5.61
C VAL A 173 -11.32 13.94 7.09
N GLU A 174 -10.90 13.04 7.96
CA GLU A 174 -11.12 13.12 9.40
C GLU A 174 -9.83 13.56 10.12
N ASP A 175 -9.97 14.24 11.25
CA ASP A 175 -8.85 14.51 12.15
C ASP A 175 -8.71 13.36 13.15
N TYR A 176 -7.61 12.66 13.07
CA TYR A 176 -7.31 11.52 13.94
C TYR A 176 -6.37 11.85 15.10
N ALA A 177 -6.07 13.13 15.38
CA ALA A 177 -5.11 13.52 16.40
C ALA A 177 -5.50 13.02 17.80
N ASP A 178 -6.74 13.27 18.23
CA ASP A 178 -7.23 12.84 19.54
C ASP A 178 -7.31 11.30 19.65
N PHE A 179 -7.75 10.64 18.57
CA PHE A 179 -7.77 9.18 18.51
C PHE A 179 -6.36 8.61 18.67
N THR A 180 -5.41 9.12 17.92
CA THR A 180 -4.02 8.68 17.94
C THR A 180 -3.41 8.86 19.33
N LYS A 181 -3.67 9.99 19.97
CA LYS A 181 -3.23 10.26 21.34
C LYS A 181 -3.81 9.22 22.32
N LYS A 182 -5.14 8.99 22.29
CA LYS A 182 -5.82 8.00 23.12
C LYS A 182 -5.24 6.58 22.92
N ALA A 183 -4.99 6.19 21.66
CA ALA A 183 -4.41 4.90 21.34
C ALA A 183 -2.96 4.77 21.88
N HIS A 184 -2.14 5.79 21.68
CA HIS A 184 -0.75 5.78 22.17
C HIS A 184 -0.65 5.77 23.70
N GLU A 185 -1.53 6.47 24.41
CA GLU A 185 -1.61 6.42 25.88
C GLU A 185 -1.91 5.00 26.39
N ALA A 186 -2.56 4.17 25.58
CA ALA A 186 -2.84 2.77 25.87
C ALA A 186 -1.82 1.78 25.27
N ASP A 187 -0.63 2.24 24.87
CA ASP A 187 0.42 1.45 24.20
C ASP A 187 -0.01 0.84 22.84
N CYS A 188 -1.09 1.31 22.24
CA CYS A 188 -1.54 0.88 20.92
C CYS A 188 -0.85 1.70 19.82
N LYS A 189 -0.24 1.03 18.85
CA LYS A 189 0.33 1.67 17.67
C LYS A 189 -0.76 2.02 16.68
N VAL A 190 -0.57 3.11 15.93
CA VAL A 190 -1.54 3.56 14.92
C VAL A 190 -0.87 3.59 13.56
N ALA A 191 -1.51 2.99 12.56
CA ALA A 191 -1.17 3.17 11.16
C ALA A 191 -2.37 3.77 10.40
N VAL A 192 -2.06 4.69 9.50
CA VAL A 192 -3.04 5.34 8.64
C VAL A 192 -2.74 4.94 7.20
N ALA A 193 -3.71 4.33 6.54
CA ALA A 193 -3.69 4.08 5.10
C ALA A 193 -4.13 5.38 4.40
N ALA A 194 -3.21 6.02 3.63
CA ALA A 194 -3.42 7.32 3.01
C ALA A 194 -3.17 7.27 1.49
#